data_c85c16d3a220bab303accc58c08d3bd5
#
_entry.id   c85c16d3a220bab303accc58c08d3bd5
#
_cell.length_a   1.000
_cell.length_b   1.000
_cell.length_c   1.000
_cell.angle_alpha   90.00
_cell.angle_beta   90.00
_cell.angle_gamma   90.00
#
_symmetry.space_group_name_H-M   'P 1'
#
loop_
_entity.id
_entity.type
_entity.pdbx_description
1 polymer ?
#
loop_
_entity_poly.entity_id
_entity_poly.type
_entity_poly.pdbx_seq_one_letter_code
_entity_poly.pdbx_strand_id
1 'polypeptide(L)'
;MKAQSTPRTLCGLFLRALLKAGKSIIIEKENVPQGHRKRKGETMSPFSFNHFNFNVLDLERSMKFYEEALDLHELSRNERDDFIIVFLGDDSTDFRLELTYMKDRTEPYDLGEQEYHLALRTEDIGAAHALHEKMGCICFENHGMGIYFIEDPDGYWIEIIPDRTKPITWQ
;
A
#
# COMPACT_ATOMS: atom_id res chain seq x y z
N MET A 1 19.56 -19.00 27.10
CA MET A 1 18.34 -19.56 26.50
C MET A 1 18.09 -18.73 25.26
N LYS A 2 18.17 -19.31 24.06
CA LYS A 2 17.98 -18.60 22.78
C LYS A 2 16.47 -18.48 22.52
N ALA A 3 15.98 -17.27 22.40
CA ALA A 3 14.62 -17.02 21.92
C ALA A 3 14.53 -17.50 20.46
N GLN A 4 13.68 -18.49 20.23
CA GLN A 4 13.36 -18.95 18.88
C GLN A 4 12.44 -17.90 18.23
N SER A 5 12.92 -17.33 17.14
CA SER A 5 12.11 -16.51 16.24
C SER A 5 11.05 -17.40 15.58
N THR A 6 9.78 -17.14 15.87
CA THR A 6 8.65 -17.74 15.15
C THR A 6 8.62 -17.24 13.71
N PRO A 7 8.31 -18.08 12.73
CA PRO A 7 8.40 -17.70 11.32
C PRO A 7 7.24 -16.77 10.90
N ARG A 8 7.56 -15.71 10.17
CA ARG A 8 6.71 -14.79 9.43
C ARG A 8 5.92 -15.51 8.31
N THR A 9 4.96 -16.40 8.63
CA THR A 9 4.51 -17.37 7.62
C THR A 9 3.00 -17.41 7.37
N LEU A 10 2.18 -16.52 7.95
CA LEU A 10 0.73 -16.68 7.87
C LEU A 10 0.05 -15.88 6.73
N CYS A 11 0.50 -14.69 6.38
CA CYS A 11 -0.05 -13.97 5.20
C CYS A 11 0.23 -14.74 3.90
N GLY A 12 1.41 -15.39 3.80
CA GLY A 12 1.71 -16.32 2.71
C GLY A 12 0.83 -17.57 2.65
N LEU A 13 0.12 -17.92 3.73
CA LEU A 13 -0.76 -19.09 3.78
C LEU A 13 -2.13 -18.83 3.14
N PHE A 14 -2.71 -17.66 3.33
CA PHE A 14 -4.01 -17.31 2.73
C PHE A 14 -3.88 -17.16 1.20
N LEU A 15 -2.87 -16.46 0.73
CA LEU A 15 -2.57 -16.37 -0.70
C LEU A 15 -2.14 -17.73 -1.29
N ARG A 16 -1.40 -18.56 -0.53
CA ARG A 16 -1.04 -19.94 -0.94
C ARG A 16 -2.23 -20.89 -0.94
N ALA A 17 -3.24 -20.68 -0.11
CA ALA A 17 -4.47 -21.48 -0.12
C ALA A 17 -5.28 -21.25 -1.42
N LEU A 18 -5.33 -20.02 -1.92
CA LEU A 18 -5.95 -19.69 -3.20
C LEU A 18 -5.20 -20.30 -4.39
N LEU A 19 -3.86 -20.34 -4.33
CA LEU A 19 -3.02 -20.94 -5.38
C LEU A 19 -3.08 -22.46 -5.43
N LYS A 20 -3.26 -23.15 -4.27
CA LYS A 20 -3.41 -24.61 -4.21
C LYS A 20 -4.75 -25.14 -4.75
N ALA A 21 -5.76 -24.29 -4.84
CA ALA A 21 -7.10 -24.72 -5.28
C ALA A 21 -7.22 -24.88 -6.81
N GLY A 22 -6.18 -24.62 -7.61
CA GLY A 22 -6.19 -24.87 -9.06
C GLY A 22 -7.30 -24.14 -9.83
N LYS A 23 -7.97 -23.17 -9.21
CA LYS A 23 -9.00 -22.39 -9.86
C LYS A 23 -8.36 -21.22 -10.60
N SER A 24 -8.31 -21.32 -11.92
CA SER A 24 -8.09 -20.15 -12.77
C SER A 24 -9.19 -19.14 -12.44
N ILE A 25 -8.82 -18.10 -11.71
CA ILE A 25 -9.70 -16.95 -11.56
C ILE A 25 -9.67 -16.26 -12.93
N ILE A 26 -10.71 -16.48 -13.73
CA ILE A 26 -10.97 -15.64 -14.91
C ILE A 26 -11.34 -14.29 -14.33
N ILE A 27 -10.36 -13.39 -14.23
CA ILE A 27 -10.62 -11.98 -13.96
C ILE A 27 -11.21 -11.45 -15.26
N GLU A 28 -12.55 -11.40 -15.32
CA GLU A 28 -13.22 -10.62 -16.36
C GLU A 28 -12.57 -9.24 -16.38
N LYS A 29 -12.30 -8.74 -17.59
CA LYS A 29 -11.75 -7.39 -17.78
C LYS A 29 -12.75 -6.40 -17.17
N GLU A 30 -12.57 -6.10 -15.90
CA GLU A 30 -13.30 -4.99 -15.29
C GLU A 30 -12.85 -3.71 -15.99
N ASN A 31 -13.77 -3.18 -16.78
CA ASN A 31 -13.67 -1.83 -17.31
C ASN A 31 -13.81 -0.87 -16.11
N VAL A 32 -12.71 -0.61 -15.41
CA VAL A 32 -12.66 0.40 -14.36
C VAL A 32 -12.86 1.76 -15.03
N PRO A 33 -13.98 2.45 -14.79
CA PRO A 33 -14.22 3.75 -15.40
C PRO A 33 -13.16 4.72 -14.87
N GLN A 34 -12.33 5.23 -15.74
CA GLN A 34 -11.50 6.39 -15.44
C GLN A 34 -12.41 7.61 -15.30
N GLY A 35 -12.44 8.18 -14.12
CA GLY A 35 -13.21 9.39 -13.79
C GLY A 35 -14.69 9.12 -13.51
N HIS A 36 -15.26 9.92 -12.65
CA HIS A 36 -16.68 9.91 -12.28
C HIS A 36 -17.56 10.10 -13.52
N ARG A 37 -17.94 9.00 -14.18
CA ARG A 37 -18.92 9.06 -15.27
C ARG A 37 -20.29 9.19 -14.64
N LYS A 38 -20.79 10.44 -14.53
CA LYS A 38 -22.16 10.71 -14.11
C LYS A 38 -23.13 9.90 -14.98
N ARG A 39 -23.80 8.92 -14.39
CA ARG A 39 -24.97 8.32 -15.01
C ARG A 39 -26.10 9.37 -14.97
N LYS A 40 -26.73 9.58 -16.11
CA LYS A 40 -27.80 10.60 -16.26
C LYS A 40 -28.97 10.22 -15.32
N GLY A 41 -29.19 11.02 -14.25
CA GLY A 41 -30.28 10.84 -13.29
C GLY A 41 -29.91 10.18 -11.95
N GLU A 42 -28.64 9.87 -11.69
CA GLU A 42 -28.21 9.34 -10.37
C GLU A 42 -27.85 10.48 -9.42
N THR A 43 -28.38 10.41 -8.20
CA THR A 43 -27.89 11.22 -7.08
C THR A 43 -26.52 10.69 -6.68
N MET A 44 -25.53 11.60 -6.59
CA MET A 44 -24.20 11.27 -6.10
C MET A 44 -24.31 10.65 -4.70
N SER A 45 -23.49 9.65 -4.41
CA SER A 45 -23.33 9.18 -3.02
C SER A 45 -22.91 10.37 -2.14
N PRO A 46 -23.51 10.52 -0.95
CA PRO A 46 -23.07 11.55 0.00
C PRO A 46 -21.71 11.21 0.64
N PHE A 47 -21.13 10.04 0.33
CA PHE A 47 -19.84 9.57 0.86
C PHE A 47 -18.83 9.42 -0.28
N SER A 48 -17.57 9.78 0.00
CA SER A 48 -16.41 9.57 -0.85
C SER A 48 -15.25 9.07 -0.01
N PHE A 49 -14.31 8.33 -0.64
CA PHE A 49 -13.07 7.97 0.02
C PHE A 49 -12.29 9.26 0.35
N ASN A 50 -11.66 9.29 1.53
CA ASN A 50 -10.89 10.45 1.98
C ASN A 50 -9.43 10.06 2.27
N HIS A 51 -9.17 9.22 3.28
CA HIS A 51 -7.83 8.81 3.65
C HIS A 51 -7.80 7.40 4.23
N PHE A 52 -6.60 6.85 4.31
CA PHE A 52 -6.26 5.68 5.12
C PHE A 52 -5.13 6.07 6.09
N ASN A 53 -5.19 5.61 7.35
CA ASN A 53 -4.22 5.98 8.37
C ASN A 53 -3.23 4.85 8.65
N PHE A 54 -1.94 5.20 8.71
CA PHE A 54 -0.88 4.41 9.32
C PHE A 54 -0.29 5.14 10.52
N ASN A 55 -0.13 4.42 11.64
CA ASN A 55 0.57 4.95 12.81
C ASN A 55 2.06 4.61 12.67
N VAL A 56 2.92 5.62 12.78
CA VAL A 56 4.36 5.48 12.57
C VAL A 56 5.16 5.80 13.83
N LEU A 57 6.32 5.15 14.00
CA LEU A 57 7.23 5.38 15.14
C LEU A 57 8.25 6.48 14.87
N ASP A 58 8.53 6.75 13.61
CA ASP A 58 9.46 7.79 13.18
C ASP A 58 8.88 8.46 11.93
N LEU A 59 8.31 9.65 12.15
CA LEU A 59 7.59 10.37 11.10
C LEU A 59 8.49 10.73 9.90
N GLU A 60 9.68 11.24 10.17
CA GLU A 60 10.59 11.68 9.11
C GLU A 60 11.13 10.49 8.29
N ARG A 61 11.40 9.36 8.95
CA ARG A 61 11.79 8.11 8.29
C ARG A 61 10.68 7.61 7.37
N SER A 62 9.44 7.61 7.86
CA SER A 62 8.29 7.12 7.08
C SER A 62 7.96 8.07 5.93
N MET A 63 7.97 9.40 6.15
CA MET A 63 7.77 10.38 5.08
C MET A 63 8.81 10.23 3.97
N LYS A 64 10.09 10.09 4.33
CA LYS A 64 11.16 9.86 3.37
C LYS A 64 10.95 8.57 2.57
N PHE A 65 10.51 7.49 3.23
CA PHE A 65 10.22 6.23 2.56
C PHE A 65 9.10 6.40 1.53
N TYR A 66 7.99 7.04 1.90
CA TYR A 66 6.85 7.22 1.01
C TYR A 66 7.16 8.15 -0.17
N GLU A 67 8.01 9.16 0.03
CA GLU A 67 8.51 10.01 -1.04
C GLU A 67 9.40 9.22 -2.01
N GLU A 68 10.41 8.50 -1.49
CA GLU A 68 11.39 7.78 -2.31
C GLU A 68 10.78 6.55 -3.03
N ALA A 69 9.88 5.82 -2.36
CA ALA A 69 9.29 4.60 -2.91
C ALA A 69 8.09 4.87 -3.82
N LEU A 70 7.24 5.84 -3.48
CA LEU A 70 5.91 5.99 -4.07
C LEU A 70 5.62 7.39 -4.62
N ASP A 71 6.60 8.31 -4.56
CA ASP A 71 6.46 9.72 -4.99
C ASP A 71 5.30 10.43 -4.27
N LEU A 72 5.04 10.05 -3.00
CA LEU A 72 4.04 10.70 -2.17
C LEU A 72 4.68 11.87 -1.42
N HIS A 73 4.03 13.03 -1.45
CA HIS A 73 4.53 14.23 -0.78
C HIS A 73 3.56 14.80 0.24
N GLU A 74 4.07 15.60 1.17
CA GLU A 74 3.27 16.24 2.20
C GLU A 74 2.28 17.24 1.60
N LEU A 75 0.98 17.02 1.84
CA LEU A 75 -0.11 17.93 1.48
C LEU A 75 -0.46 18.87 2.64
N SER A 76 -0.42 18.36 3.87
CA SER A 76 -0.73 19.13 5.06
C SER A 76 -0.24 18.44 6.32
N ARG A 77 -0.01 19.25 7.36
CA ARG A 77 0.46 18.82 8.69
C ARG A 77 -0.39 19.43 9.78
N ASN A 78 -0.72 18.64 10.79
CA ASN A 78 -1.37 19.11 12.01
C ASN A 78 -0.57 18.63 13.22
N GLU A 79 0.09 19.55 13.91
CA GLU A 79 0.89 19.26 15.09
C GLU A 79 0.15 19.67 16.36
N ARG A 80 0.17 18.75 17.34
CA ARG A 80 -0.36 18.93 18.69
C ARG A 80 0.72 18.59 19.71
N ASP A 81 0.40 18.79 20.98
CA ASP A 81 1.36 18.55 22.07
C ASP A 81 1.78 17.08 22.15
N ASP A 82 0.86 16.15 21.88
CA ASP A 82 0.99 14.70 22.04
C ASP A 82 1.12 13.93 20.73
N PHE A 83 0.77 14.51 19.57
CA PHE A 83 0.86 13.84 18.26
C PHE A 83 1.13 14.79 17.10
N ILE A 84 1.54 14.22 15.98
CA ILE A 84 1.60 14.89 14.68
C ILE A 84 0.84 14.03 13.68
N ILE A 85 -0.02 14.66 12.87
CA ILE A 85 -0.67 14.04 11.72
C ILE A 85 -0.16 14.71 10.46
N VAL A 86 0.29 13.92 9.50
CA VAL A 86 0.69 14.37 8.15
C VAL A 86 -0.16 13.64 7.12
N PHE A 87 -0.69 14.39 6.16
CA PHE A 87 -1.35 13.82 4.99
C PHE A 87 -0.41 13.86 3.80
N LEU A 88 -0.20 12.70 3.19
CA LEU A 88 0.56 12.53 1.95
C LEU A 88 -0.41 12.30 0.77
N GLY A 89 -0.02 12.74 -0.42
CA GLY A 89 -0.79 12.57 -1.65
C GLY A 89 0.07 12.33 -2.88
N ASP A 90 -0.59 11.92 -3.97
CA ASP A 90 -0.01 11.51 -5.25
C ASP A 90 -0.29 12.48 -6.41
N ASP A 91 -0.89 13.66 -6.13
CA ASP A 91 -1.34 14.66 -7.11
C ASP A 91 -2.36 14.16 -8.16
N SER A 92 -2.67 12.89 -8.20
CA SER A 92 -3.55 12.28 -9.20
C SER A 92 -4.96 11.99 -8.67
N THR A 93 -5.09 11.87 -7.35
CA THR A 93 -6.36 11.57 -6.67
C THR A 93 -6.60 12.48 -5.47
N ASP A 94 -7.86 12.53 -4.99
CA ASP A 94 -8.20 13.19 -3.71
C ASP A 94 -7.96 12.28 -2.50
N PHE A 95 -7.61 11.00 -2.71
CA PHE A 95 -7.31 10.05 -1.64
C PHE A 95 -5.94 10.35 -1.04
N ARG A 96 -5.83 10.21 0.29
CA ARG A 96 -4.60 10.56 1.02
C ARG A 96 -4.15 9.41 1.91
N LEU A 97 -2.85 9.34 2.11
CA LEU A 97 -2.28 8.55 3.19
C LEU A 97 -2.07 9.47 4.40
N GLU A 98 -2.72 9.15 5.53
CA GLU A 98 -2.49 9.82 6.81
C GLU A 98 -1.40 9.07 7.57
N LEU A 99 -0.35 9.78 7.98
CA LEU A 99 0.64 9.29 8.92
C LEU A 99 0.38 9.93 10.28
N THR A 100 0.12 9.10 11.29
CA THR A 100 -0.05 9.55 12.69
C THR A 100 1.17 9.16 13.51
N TYR A 101 1.87 10.14 14.05
CA TYR A 101 2.99 9.97 14.95
C TYR A 101 2.62 10.39 16.37
N MET A 102 2.67 9.44 17.31
CA MET A 102 2.45 9.69 18.74
C MET A 102 3.79 9.99 19.42
N LYS A 103 3.97 11.22 19.95
CA LYS A 103 5.28 11.70 20.46
C LYS A 103 5.83 10.88 21.63
N ASP A 104 4.97 10.28 22.45
CA ASP A 104 5.36 9.49 23.62
C ASP A 104 5.47 7.99 23.32
N ARG A 105 5.17 7.55 22.09
CA ARG A 105 5.19 6.12 21.76
C ARG A 105 6.58 5.69 21.31
N THR A 106 7.09 4.66 21.97
CA THR A 106 8.39 4.05 21.66
C THR A 106 8.29 2.58 21.18
N GLU A 107 7.17 1.93 21.49
CA GLU A 107 6.97 0.52 21.16
C GLU A 107 6.32 0.35 19.80
N PRO A 108 6.74 -0.65 19.00
CA PRO A 108 6.13 -0.98 17.72
C PRO A 108 4.61 -1.16 17.83
N TYR A 109 3.92 -0.85 16.74
CA TYR A 109 2.50 -1.14 16.61
C TYR A 109 2.32 -2.64 16.33
N ASP A 110 1.29 -3.23 16.98
CA ASP A 110 0.89 -4.60 16.68
C ASP A 110 -0.01 -4.56 15.44
N LEU A 111 0.53 -5.02 14.32
CA LEU A 111 -0.17 -5.04 13.03
C LEU A 111 -0.99 -6.34 12.85
N GLY A 112 -1.06 -7.19 13.86
CA GLY A 112 -1.76 -8.48 13.80
C GLY A 112 -1.16 -9.42 12.75
N GLU A 113 -2.00 -10.09 11.99
CA GLU A 113 -1.59 -10.97 10.90
C GLU A 113 -1.38 -10.25 9.56
N GLN A 114 -1.50 -8.92 9.55
CA GLN A 114 -1.34 -8.05 8.37
C GLN A 114 -2.23 -8.48 7.17
N GLU A 115 -3.48 -8.82 7.45
CA GLU A 115 -4.43 -9.20 6.40
C GLU A 115 -5.00 -8.02 5.61
N TYR A 116 -4.59 -6.80 5.94
CA TYR A 116 -4.94 -5.57 5.23
C TYR A 116 -3.71 -4.96 4.57
N HIS A 117 -3.91 -4.23 3.50
CA HIS A 117 -2.86 -3.48 2.82
C HIS A 117 -3.44 -2.26 2.11
N LEU A 118 -2.58 -1.29 1.85
CA LEU A 118 -2.84 -0.21 0.92
C LEU A 118 -2.40 -0.65 -0.47
N ALA A 119 -3.13 -0.29 -1.53
CA ALA A 119 -2.75 -0.62 -2.89
C ALA A 119 -2.56 0.64 -3.73
N LEU A 120 -1.44 0.70 -4.46
CA LEU A 120 -1.16 1.77 -5.42
C LEU A 120 -0.93 1.17 -6.81
N ARG A 121 -1.39 1.90 -7.83
CA ARG A 121 -1.18 1.54 -9.23
C ARG A 121 -0.03 2.34 -9.81
N THR A 122 0.85 1.66 -10.55
CA THR A 122 1.92 2.30 -11.30
C THR A 122 1.73 2.12 -12.80
N GLU A 123 2.17 3.11 -13.58
CA GLU A 123 2.20 3.02 -15.03
C GLU A 123 3.33 2.14 -15.56
N ASP A 124 4.44 2.05 -14.82
CA ASP A 124 5.62 1.24 -15.15
C ASP A 124 6.00 0.34 -13.98
N ILE A 125 5.41 -0.86 -13.97
CA ILE A 125 5.63 -1.85 -12.92
C ILE A 125 7.09 -2.33 -12.90
N GLY A 126 7.76 -2.36 -14.04
CA GLY A 126 9.16 -2.80 -14.14
C GLY A 126 10.12 -1.78 -13.52
N ALA A 127 9.94 -0.50 -13.82
CA ALA A 127 10.73 0.57 -13.22
C ALA A 127 10.48 0.67 -11.70
N ALA A 128 9.22 0.57 -11.28
CA ALA A 128 8.85 0.57 -9.87
C ALA A 128 9.48 -0.62 -9.11
N HIS A 129 9.42 -1.83 -9.69
CA HIS A 129 10.04 -3.02 -9.10
C HIS A 129 11.56 -2.86 -8.94
N ALA A 130 12.26 -2.39 -9.98
CA ALA A 130 13.70 -2.18 -9.93
C ALA A 130 14.11 -1.14 -8.86
N LEU A 131 13.30 -0.10 -8.66
CA LEU A 131 13.48 0.87 -7.59
C LEU A 131 13.34 0.21 -6.22
N HIS A 132 12.23 -0.50 -5.98
CA HIS A 132 11.93 -1.13 -4.70
C HIS A 132 12.89 -2.30 -4.37
N GLU A 133 13.38 -3.02 -5.38
CA GLU A 133 14.45 -4.01 -5.21
C GLU A 133 15.74 -3.34 -4.73
N LYS A 134 16.14 -2.23 -5.37
CA LYS A 134 17.31 -1.44 -4.94
C LYS A 134 17.15 -0.87 -3.53
N MET A 135 15.95 -0.48 -3.14
CA MET A 135 15.62 -0.02 -1.78
C MET A 135 15.59 -1.17 -0.76
N GLY A 136 15.49 -2.42 -1.22
CA GLY A 136 15.42 -3.61 -0.37
C GLY A 136 14.11 -3.71 0.41
N CYS A 137 13.03 -3.10 -0.06
CA CYS A 137 11.74 -3.05 0.61
C CYS A 137 10.69 -4.04 0.06
N ILE A 138 11.01 -4.82 -1.00
CA ILE A 138 10.09 -5.85 -1.51
C ILE A 138 9.98 -6.98 -0.48
N CYS A 139 8.76 -7.26 -0.03
CA CYS A 139 8.48 -8.31 0.96
C CYS A 139 7.75 -9.53 0.38
N PHE A 140 7.03 -9.36 -0.73
CA PHE A 140 6.33 -10.47 -1.40
C PHE A 140 6.12 -10.19 -2.89
N GLU A 141 6.21 -11.24 -3.73
CA GLU A 141 6.00 -11.16 -5.17
C GLU A 141 4.97 -12.20 -5.62
N ASN A 142 4.05 -11.79 -6.49
CA ASN A 142 3.09 -12.69 -7.14
C ASN A 142 3.17 -12.53 -8.66
N HIS A 143 4.09 -13.27 -9.27
CA HIS A 143 4.31 -13.24 -10.72
C HIS A 143 3.06 -13.68 -11.52
N GLY A 144 2.25 -14.60 -10.97
CA GLY A 144 1.02 -15.07 -11.63
C GLY A 144 -0.04 -13.99 -11.79
N MET A 145 -0.05 -13.01 -10.89
CA MET A 145 -0.95 -11.85 -10.93
C MET A 145 -0.26 -10.59 -11.50
N GLY A 146 1.07 -10.60 -11.61
CA GLY A 146 1.86 -9.45 -12.02
C GLY A 146 1.84 -8.31 -11.00
N ILE A 147 1.82 -8.65 -9.71
CA ILE A 147 1.79 -7.71 -8.57
C ILE A 147 2.89 -8.07 -7.57
N TYR A 148 3.29 -7.12 -6.76
CA TYR A 148 4.17 -7.37 -5.63
C TYR A 148 3.83 -6.45 -4.45
N PHE A 149 4.45 -6.72 -3.31
CA PHE A 149 4.26 -5.95 -2.09
C PHE A 149 5.59 -5.40 -1.60
N ILE A 150 5.55 -4.18 -1.10
CA ILE A 150 6.64 -3.58 -0.35
C ILE A 150 6.23 -3.43 1.11
N GLU A 151 7.22 -3.42 2.00
CA GLU A 151 7.03 -3.21 3.44
C GLU A 151 7.63 -1.85 3.80
N ASP A 152 6.84 -1.01 4.46
CA ASP A 152 7.29 0.28 4.95
C ASP A 152 8.17 0.14 6.22
N PRO A 153 8.79 1.22 6.75
CA PRO A 153 9.67 1.13 7.92
C PRO A 153 9.00 0.64 9.21
N ASP A 154 7.68 0.69 9.32
CA ASP A 154 6.91 0.22 10.48
C ASP A 154 6.26 -1.15 10.25
N GLY A 155 6.45 -1.74 9.05
CA GLY A 155 6.01 -3.08 8.69
C GLY A 155 4.67 -3.12 7.94
N TYR A 156 4.09 -1.99 7.54
CA TYR A 156 2.87 -1.97 6.76
C TYR A 156 3.12 -2.44 5.33
N TRP A 157 2.21 -3.26 4.83
CA TRP A 157 2.30 -3.78 3.47
C TRP A 157 1.58 -2.87 2.48
N ILE A 158 2.26 -2.57 1.37
CA ILE A 158 1.72 -1.80 0.26
C ILE A 158 1.79 -2.66 -1.00
N GLU A 159 0.63 -2.92 -1.61
CA GLU A 159 0.52 -3.65 -2.87
C GLU A 159 0.81 -2.72 -4.05
N ILE A 160 1.68 -3.15 -4.96
CA ILE A 160 1.98 -2.43 -6.19
C ILE A 160 1.33 -3.15 -7.36
N ILE A 161 0.39 -2.44 -8.02
CA ILE A 161 -0.47 -2.97 -9.08
C ILE A 161 -0.09 -2.32 -10.42
N PRO A 162 0.09 -3.10 -11.50
CA PRO A 162 0.34 -2.52 -12.82
C PRO A 162 -0.90 -1.81 -13.37
N ASP A 163 -0.70 -0.79 -14.19
CA ASP A 163 -1.72 -0.33 -15.12
C ASP A 163 -1.96 -1.42 -16.18
N ARG A 164 -3.09 -2.11 -16.09
CA ARG A 164 -3.43 -3.24 -16.97
C ARG A 164 -3.70 -2.85 -18.41
N THR A 165 -3.71 -1.57 -18.72
CA THR A 165 -3.75 -1.08 -20.11
C THR A 165 -2.38 -1.13 -20.79
N LYS A 166 -1.29 -1.33 -20.01
CA LYS A 166 0.08 -1.40 -20.47
C LYS A 166 0.65 -2.82 -20.33
N PRO A 167 1.67 -3.20 -21.12
CA PRO A 167 2.35 -4.49 -20.94
C PRO A 167 2.99 -4.60 -19.55
N ILE A 168 2.86 -5.78 -18.93
CA ILE A 168 3.61 -6.08 -17.69
C ILE A 168 5.04 -6.42 -18.09
N THR A 169 6.01 -5.62 -17.67
CA THR A 169 7.41 -5.68 -18.13
C THR A 169 8.37 -6.34 -17.14
N TRP A 170 7.90 -6.73 -15.96
CA TRP A 170 8.73 -7.46 -15.00
C TRP A 170 8.27 -8.92 -14.89
N GLN A 171 9.22 -9.86 -14.81
CA GLN A 171 9.01 -11.30 -14.63
C GLN A 171 10.16 -11.86 -13.80
#